data_b211a64ec8f7fa2b81db00b332eb78c4
#
_entry.id   b211a64ec8f7fa2b81db00b332eb78c4
#
_cell.length_a   1.000
_cell.length_b   1.000
_cell.length_c   1.000
_cell.angle_alpha   90.00
_cell.angle_beta   90.00
_cell.angle_gamma   90.00
#
_symmetry.space_group_name_H-M   'P 1'
#
loop_
_entity.id
_entity.type
_entity.pdbx_description
1 polymer ?
#
loop_
_entity_poly.entity_id
_entity_poly.type
_entity_poly.pdbx_seq_one_letter_code
_entity_poly.pdbx_strand_id
1 'polypeptide(L)'
;MFMFKKKLEMPSAAEALPGRSTPIPTAREHFVLHRPIKGPYPEGLETAAFGLGCFWGAERKFWELGDGIYTTAVGYAGGPTLNPTYEEVCSGRTGHNEVVLVVCDPKKISYERLLKTFWESHDPTQGMRQGNDVGTQYRSGIYTFTPEQRKAAEASKAMYDKELKARRFDAVTTEIVDAPAFYFAEDYHQQYLAKNPMGYCGLGGTGVSCPIGIPAGVKQTAQA
;
A
#
# COMPACT_ATOMS: atom_id res chain seq x y z
N MET A 1 7.09 -11.16 30.86
CA MET A 1 6.90 -10.31 29.66
C MET A 1 6.94 -11.24 28.44
N PHE A 2 5.78 -11.75 28.03
CA PHE A 2 5.69 -12.59 26.84
C PHE A 2 5.83 -11.70 25.61
N MET A 3 7.00 -11.72 24.97
CA MET A 3 7.12 -11.19 23.60
C MET A 3 6.24 -12.07 22.70
N PHE A 4 5.10 -11.55 22.29
CA PHE A 4 4.30 -12.18 21.23
C PHE A 4 5.17 -12.26 19.99
N LYS A 5 5.60 -13.46 19.62
CA LYS A 5 6.29 -13.74 18.36
C LYS A 5 5.31 -13.33 17.25
N LYS A 6 5.58 -12.23 16.54
CA LYS A 6 4.71 -11.75 15.44
C LYS A 6 4.58 -12.89 14.44
N LYS A 7 3.35 -13.30 14.13
CA LYS A 7 3.10 -14.34 13.12
C LYS A 7 3.57 -13.84 11.76
N LEU A 8 4.42 -14.62 11.10
CA LEU A 8 4.90 -14.39 9.74
C LEU A 8 4.13 -15.22 8.70
N GLU A 9 3.11 -15.94 9.15
CA GLU A 9 2.24 -16.78 8.33
C GLU A 9 0.82 -16.23 8.35
N MET A 10 0.18 -16.26 7.19
CA MET A 10 -1.22 -15.85 7.08
C MET A 10 -2.10 -16.81 7.89
N PRO A 11 -2.98 -16.29 8.77
CA PRO A 11 -3.95 -17.15 9.44
C PRO A 11 -4.93 -17.74 8.41
N SER A 12 -5.33 -18.98 8.59
CA SER A 12 -6.48 -19.53 7.88
C SER A 12 -7.77 -18.81 8.31
N ALA A 13 -8.82 -18.90 7.50
CA ALA A 13 -10.12 -18.32 7.85
C ALA A 13 -10.67 -18.81 9.20
N ALA A 14 -10.38 -20.07 9.56
CA ALA A 14 -10.78 -20.67 10.84
C ALA A 14 -9.98 -20.16 12.06
N GLU A 15 -8.76 -19.70 11.83
CA GLU A 15 -7.86 -19.20 12.89
C GLU A 15 -7.95 -17.68 13.07
N ALA A 16 -8.46 -16.99 12.05
CA ALA A 16 -8.57 -15.54 12.07
C ALA A 16 -9.59 -15.07 13.10
N LEU A 17 -9.39 -13.84 13.57
CA LEU A 17 -10.39 -13.18 14.43
C LEU A 17 -11.66 -12.94 13.63
N PRO A 18 -12.86 -13.12 14.21
CA PRO A 18 -14.12 -12.92 13.52
C PRO A 18 -14.37 -11.42 13.17
N GLY A 19 -13.83 -10.51 13.98
CA GLY A 19 -14.07 -9.07 13.84
C GLY A 19 -15.47 -8.68 14.31
N ARG A 20 -16.03 -7.63 13.70
CA ARG A 20 -17.32 -7.02 14.09
C ARG A 20 -18.12 -6.59 12.88
N SER A 21 -19.44 -6.45 13.06
CA SER A 21 -20.35 -5.97 12.02
C SER A 21 -20.31 -4.45 11.83
N THR A 22 -19.91 -3.71 12.87
CA THR A 22 -19.88 -2.24 12.86
C THR A 22 -18.55 -1.74 12.33
N PRO A 23 -18.53 -0.87 11.31
CA PRO A 23 -17.30 -0.24 10.83
C PRO A 23 -16.63 0.61 11.91
N ILE A 24 -15.31 0.64 11.88
CA ILE A 24 -14.51 1.51 12.74
C ILE A 24 -14.75 2.97 12.37
N PRO A 25 -14.94 3.87 13.34
CA PRO A 25 -15.01 5.31 13.08
C PRO A 25 -13.72 5.82 12.44
N THR A 26 -13.86 6.62 11.38
CA THR A 26 -12.73 7.25 10.69
C THR A 26 -13.06 8.68 10.31
N ALA A 27 -12.03 9.45 9.90
CA ALA A 27 -12.18 10.81 9.42
C ALA A 27 -13.18 10.90 8.25
N ARG A 28 -13.86 12.04 8.14
CA ARG A 28 -14.73 12.34 6.99
C ARG A 28 -13.97 12.99 5.86
N GLU A 29 -12.95 13.78 6.18
CA GLU A 29 -12.19 14.61 5.27
C GLU A 29 -10.70 14.34 5.41
N HIS A 30 -9.99 14.36 4.28
CA HIS A 30 -8.55 14.23 4.21
C HIS A 30 -7.87 15.49 4.76
N PHE A 31 -7.03 15.32 5.76
CA PHE A 31 -6.41 16.43 6.51
C PHE A 31 -5.58 17.39 5.65
N VAL A 32 -4.96 16.89 4.57
CA VAL A 32 -4.09 17.68 3.68
C VAL A 32 -4.82 18.16 2.43
N LEU A 33 -5.60 17.27 1.80
CA LEU A 33 -6.22 17.55 0.49
C LEU A 33 -7.61 18.16 0.59
N HIS A 34 -8.21 18.18 1.80
CA HIS A 34 -9.55 18.72 2.06
C HIS A 34 -10.61 18.16 1.13
N ARG A 35 -10.59 16.83 0.93
CA ARG A 35 -11.53 16.06 0.13
C ARG A 35 -12.14 14.94 0.97
N PRO A 36 -13.35 14.47 0.63
CA PRO A 36 -13.93 13.31 1.32
C PRO A 36 -12.99 12.10 1.24
N ILE A 37 -12.77 11.44 2.38
CA ILE A 37 -11.99 10.20 2.44
C ILE A 37 -12.80 9.02 1.90
N LYS A 38 -14.12 8.99 2.17
CA LYS A 38 -15.03 7.95 1.72
C LYS A 38 -15.84 8.41 0.51
N GLY A 39 -16.13 7.45 -0.37
CA GLY A 39 -17.04 7.70 -1.49
C GLY A 39 -18.50 7.96 -1.06
N PRO A 40 -19.39 8.24 -2.04
CA PRO A 40 -19.09 8.15 -3.46
C PRO A 40 -18.17 9.26 -3.95
N TYR A 41 -17.22 8.89 -4.83
CA TYR A 41 -16.30 9.85 -5.44
C TYR A 41 -16.89 10.44 -6.74
N PRO A 42 -16.44 11.63 -7.19
CA PRO A 42 -16.83 12.19 -8.46
C PRO A 42 -16.62 11.21 -9.62
N GLU A 43 -17.50 11.29 -10.62
CA GLU A 43 -17.39 10.48 -11.84
C GLU A 43 -16.09 10.75 -12.60
N GLY A 44 -15.53 9.67 -13.17
CA GLY A 44 -14.28 9.73 -13.94
C GLY A 44 -13.01 9.62 -13.10
N LEU A 45 -13.11 9.54 -11.78
CA LEU A 45 -11.96 9.18 -10.93
C LEU A 45 -11.76 7.66 -10.86
N GLU A 46 -10.51 7.27 -10.72
CA GLU A 46 -10.12 5.87 -10.55
C GLU A 46 -9.59 5.60 -9.14
N THR A 47 -9.73 4.35 -8.71
CA THR A 47 -9.25 3.88 -7.41
C THR A 47 -8.11 2.89 -7.62
N ALA A 48 -7.07 3.01 -6.79
CA ALA A 48 -5.98 2.06 -6.68
C ALA A 48 -5.70 1.75 -5.20
N ALA A 49 -5.11 0.60 -4.88
CA ALA A 49 -4.79 0.26 -3.50
C ALA A 49 -3.47 -0.50 -3.40
N PHE A 50 -2.65 -0.12 -2.41
CA PHE A 50 -1.27 -0.58 -2.28
C PHE A 50 -0.90 -0.86 -0.82
N GLY A 51 -0.26 -2.01 -0.57
CA GLY A 51 0.41 -2.34 0.67
C GLY A 51 1.91 -2.33 0.48
N LEU A 52 2.64 -1.49 1.20
CA LEU A 52 4.08 -1.33 1.05
C LEU A 52 4.79 -1.11 2.41
N GLY A 53 4.34 -1.81 3.44
CA GLY A 53 4.81 -1.65 4.81
C GLY A 53 3.91 -0.72 5.61
N CYS A 54 4.46 -0.05 6.64
CA CYS A 54 3.69 0.86 7.48
C CYS A 54 2.96 1.92 6.63
N PHE A 55 1.65 1.95 6.73
CA PHE A 55 0.79 2.79 5.88
C PHE A 55 0.94 4.30 6.14
N TRP A 56 1.56 4.74 7.23
CA TRP A 56 1.80 6.17 7.48
C TRP A 56 2.76 6.79 6.47
N GLY A 57 3.92 6.15 6.26
CA GLY A 57 4.89 6.55 5.25
C GLY A 57 4.38 6.33 3.84
N ALA A 58 3.71 5.20 3.64
CA ALA A 58 3.10 4.83 2.38
C ALA A 58 2.08 5.87 1.89
N GLU A 59 1.13 6.26 2.75
CA GLU A 59 0.11 7.24 2.40
C GLU A 59 0.72 8.59 1.99
N ARG A 60 1.74 9.05 2.74
CA ARG A 60 2.46 10.28 2.41
C ARG A 60 3.03 10.27 1.00
N LYS A 61 3.62 9.14 0.55
CA LYS A 61 4.17 9.02 -0.80
C LYS A 61 3.13 9.26 -1.89
N PHE A 62 1.87 8.91 -1.64
CA PHE A 62 0.81 9.09 -2.62
C PHE A 62 0.20 10.49 -2.59
N TRP A 63 -0.13 11.05 -1.42
CA TRP A 63 -0.68 12.42 -1.42
C TRP A 63 0.33 13.47 -1.88
N GLU A 64 1.63 13.25 -1.67
CA GLU A 64 2.70 14.14 -2.14
C GLU A 64 2.92 14.10 -3.67
N LEU A 65 2.29 13.18 -4.39
CA LEU A 65 2.30 13.21 -5.87
C LEU A 65 1.59 14.45 -6.44
N GLY A 66 0.78 15.11 -5.64
CA GLY A 66 0.18 16.41 -5.94
C GLY A 66 -0.97 16.32 -6.92
N ASP A 67 -0.92 17.13 -8.01
CA ASP A 67 -2.02 17.24 -8.96
C ASP A 67 -2.35 15.90 -9.60
N GLY A 68 -3.62 15.55 -9.58
CA GLY A 68 -4.13 14.25 -10.03
C GLY A 68 -4.55 13.33 -8.87
N ILE A 69 -4.05 13.52 -7.65
CA ILE A 69 -4.56 12.80 -6.47
C ILE A 69 -5.77 13.54 -5.92
N TYR A 70 -6.92 12.87 -5.91
CA TYR A 70 -8.16 13.42 -5.35
C TYR A 70 -8.19 13.26 -3.82
N THR A 71 -7.94 12.06 -3.33
CA THR A 71 -7.85 11.73 -1.91
C THR A 71 -7.04 10.46 -1.68
N THR A 72 -6.54 10.27 -0.47
CA THR A 72 -5.99 9.00 0.00
C THR A 72 -6.68 8.59 1.29
N ALA A 73 -6.57 7.33 1.62
CA ALA A 73 -6.98 6.81 2.92
C ALA A 73 -6.11 5.61 3.30
N VAL A 74 -5.88 5.44 4.58
CA VAL A 74 -5.27 4.21 5.10
C VAL A 74 -6.32 3.27 5.68
N GLY A 75 -6.05 1.99 5.56
CA GLY A 75 -6.97 0.96 6.05
C GLY A 75 -6.38 -0.44 5.98
N TYR A 76 -7.24 -1.41 6.09
CA TYR A 76 -6.90 -2.83 6.19
C TYR A 76 -7.61 -3.61 5.09
N ALA A 77 -6.88 -4.49 4.39
CA ALA A 77 -7.44 -5.31 3.32
C ALA A 77 -6.71 -6.66 3.19
N GLY A 78 -7.33 -7.63 2.51
CA GLY A 78 -6.71 -8.91 2.17
C GLY A 78 -6.82 -9.99 3.24
N GLY A 79 -7.44 -9.73 4.38
CA GLY A 79 -7.72 -10.71 5.42
C GLY A 79 -9.21 -11.03 5.57
N PRO A 80 -9.57 -12.11 6.26
CA PRO A 80 -10.96 -12.53 6.47
C PRO A 80 -11.68 -11.81 7.62
N THR A 81 -10.98 -11.13 8.53
CA THR A 81 -11.58 -10.48 9.70
C THR A 81 -12.41 -9.28 9.30
N LEU A 82 -13.66 -9.21 9.77
CA LEU A 82 -14.56 -8.10 9.46
C LEU A 82 -14.25 -6.86 10.31
N ASN A 83 -14.17 -5.70 9.69
CA ASN A 83 -13.96 -4.39 10.35
C ASN A 83 -12.90 -4.44 11.48
N PRO A 84 -11.66 -4.85 11.21
CA PRO A 84 -10.65 -5.04 12.25
C PRO A 84 -10.22 -3.70 12.85
N THR A 85 -9.81 -3.72 14.12
CA THR A 85 -9.07 -2.60 14.72
C THR A 85 -7.58 -2.72 14.44
N TYR A 86 -6.85 -1.62 14.63
CA TYR A 86 -5.39 -1.61 14.54
C TYR A 86 -4.72 -2.65 15.45
N GLU A 87 -5.18 -2.75 16.71
CA GLU A 87 -4.64 -3.73 17.67
C GLU A 87 -4.86 -5.18 17.19
N GLU A 88 -6.02 -5.48 16.62
CA GLU A 88 -6.30 -6.79 16.02
C GLU A 88 -5.38 -7.08 14.84
N VAL A 89 -5.15 -6.10 13.95
CA VAL A 89 -4.23 -6.24 12.82
C VAL A 89 -2.79 -6.46 13.32
N CYS A 90 -2.35 -5.69 14.31
CA CYS A 90 -1.02 -5.84 14.93
C CYS A 90 -0.82 -7.19 15.62
N SER A 91 -1.88 -7.88 16.00
CA SER A 91 -1.81 -9.24 16.54
C SER A 91 -1.34 -10.30 15.53
N GLY A 92 -1.41 -9.99 14.22
CA GLY A 92 -1.17 -10.91 13.11
C GLY A 92 -2.28 -11.94 12.90
N ARG A 93 -3.42 -11.83 13.62
CA ARG A 93 -4.53 -12.79 13.60
C ARG A 93 -5.69 -12.39 12.71
N THR A 94 -5.57 -11.30 11.95
CA THR A 94 -6.62 -10.84 11.04
C THR A 94 -6.35 -11.24 9.59
N GLY A 95 -5.09 -11.53 9.23
CA GLY A 95 -4.66 -11.73 7.85
C GLY A 95 -4.66 -10.45 7.01
N HIS A 96 -5.08 -9.32 7.57
CA HIS A 96 -5.06 -8.06 6.84
C HIS A 96 -3.65 -7.51 6.64
N ASN A 97 -3.50 -6.80 5.54
CA ASN A 97 -2.38 -5.94 5.22
C ASN A 97 -2.74 -4.49 5.56
N GLU A 98 -1.76 -3.69 5.94
CA GLU A 98 -1.87 -2.23 5.96
C GLU A 98 -1.83 -1.70 4.53
N VAL A 99 -2.87 -0.98 4.13
CA VAL A 99 -3.11 -0.61 2.73
C VAL A 99 -3.45 0.87 2.62
N VAL A 100 -2.90 1.50 1.59
CA VAL A 100 -3.28 2.84 1.16
C VAL A 100 -4.25 2.73 -0.02
N LEU A 101 -5.44 3.30 0.15
CA LEU A 101 -6.39 3.55 -0.92
C LEU A 101 -6.05 4.90 -1.55
N VAL A 102 -5.94 4.94 -2.87
CA VAL A 102 -5.65 6.15 -3.65
C VAL A 102 -6.77 6.38 -4.64
N VAL A 103 -7.36 7.57 -4.62
CA VAL A 103 -8.35 8.00 -5.61
C VAL A 103 -7.74 9.10 -6.44
N CYS A 104 -7.74 8.96 -7.76
CA CYS A 104 -7.03 9.86 -8.65
C CYS A 104 -7.81 10.16 -9.95
N ASP A 105 -7.46 11.28 -10.57
CA ASP A 105 -7.91 11.64 -11.91
C ASP A 105 -6.95 11.04 -12.96
N PRO A 106 -7.36 10.02 -13.73
CA PRO A 106 -6.50 9.35 -14.70
C PRO A 106 -6.07 10.25 -15.87
N LYS A 107 -6.72 11.41 -16.05
CA LYS A 107 -6.32 12.41 -17.04
C LYS A 107 -5.11 13.23 -16.60
N LYS A 108 -4.80 13.23 -15.30
CA LYS A 108 -3.70 14.00 -14.70
C LYS A 108 -2.56 13.14 -14.22
N ILE A 109 -2.86 11.96 -13.70
CA ILE A 109 -1.86 11.02 -13.18
C ILE A 109 -2.22 9.61 -13.63
N SER A 110 -1.29 8.92 -14.28
CA SER A 110 -1.52 7.57 -14.76
C SER A 110 -1.34 6.52 -13.66
N TYR A 111 -1.98 5.36 -13.83
CA TYR A 111 -1.80 4.21 -12.94
C TYR A 111 -0.34 3.73 -12.91
N GLU A 112 0.38 3.82 -14.02
CA GLU A 112 1.82 3.51 -14.10
C GLU A 112 2.65 4.44 -13.21
N ARG A 113 2.26 5.70 -13.06
CA ARG A 113 2.93 6.62 -12.14
C ARG A 113 2.71 6.19 -10.68
N LEU A 114 1.53 5.71 -10.33
CA LEU A 114 1.26 5.14 -9.01
C LEU A 114 2.06 3.87 -8.77
N LEU A 115 2.13 2.96 -9.76
CA LEU A 115 2.96 1.76 -9.70
C LEU A 115 4.44 2.08 -9.53
N LYS A 116 4.95 3.09 -10.25
CA LYS A 116 6.35 3.53 -10.09
C LYS A 116 6.62 4.02 -8.67
N THR A 117 5.71 4.82 -8.11
CA THR A 117 5.81 5.28 -6.73
C THR A 117 5.80 4.12 -5.74
N PHE A 118 4.92 3.13 -5.95
CA PHE A 118 4.86 1.92 -5.15
C PHE A 118 6.20 1.16 -5.17
N TRP A 119 6.72 0.84 -6.37
CA TRP A 119 7.95 0.05 -6.51
C TRP A 119 9.19 0.74 -5.94
N GLU A 120 9.31 2.05 -6.12
CA GLU A 120 10.50 2.82 -5.69
C GLU A 120 10.47 3.22 -4.21
N SER A 121 9.32 3.10 -3.53
CA SER A 121 9.17 3.56 -2.14
C SER A 121 9.49 2.52 -1.08
N HIS A 122 9.59 1.25 -1.42
CA HIS A 122 9.84 0.17 -0.45
C HIS A 122 10.71 -0.93 -1.05
N ASP A 123 11.11 -1.90 -0.24
CA ASP A 123 11.77 -3.11 -0.71
C ASP A 123 10.76 -4.25 -0.86
N PRO A 124 10.32 -4.61 -2.08
CA PRO A 124 9.29 -5.61 -2.31
C PRO A 124 9.79 -7.05 -2.20
N THR A 125 11.04 -7.28 -1.76
CA THR A 125 11.64 -8.62 -1.65
C THR A 125 11.57 -9.21 -0.24
N GLN A 126 11.04 -8.45 0.75
CA GLN A 126 11.16 -8.81 2.16
C GLN A 126 10.07 -9.75 2.71
N GLY A 127 9.12 -10.18 1.89
CA GLY A 127 8.05 -11.08 2.33
C GLY A 127 7.11 -10.41 3.34
N MET A 128 6.90 -11.06 4.48
CA MET A 128 6.02 -10.57 5.55
C MET A 128 6.72 -9.52 6.45
N ARG A 129 7.36 -8.54 5.81
CA ARG A 129 8.16 -7.52 6.48
C ARG A 129 8.40 -6.32 5.58
N GLN A 130 8.64 -5.15 6.18
CA GLN A 130 9.26 -4.00 5.51
C GLN A 130 10.16 -3.25 6.49
N GLY A 131 11.46 -3.22 6.20
CA GLY A 131 12.45 -2.61 7.07
C GLY A 131 12.44 -3.21 8.49
N ASN A 132 12.18 -2.39 9.50
CA ASN A 132 12.09 -2.83 10.90
C ASN A 132 10.70 -3.38 11.28
N ASP A 133 9.70 -3.17 10.43
CA ASP A 133 8.34 -3.62 10.68
C ASP A 133 8.16 -5.06 10.22
N VAL A 134 7.88 -5.96 11.18
CA VAL A 134 7.78 -7.41 10.96
C VAL A 134 6.36 -7.89 11.24
N GLY A 135 5.74 -8.54 10.28
CA GLY A 135 4.39 -9.11 10.38
C GLY A 135 3.68 -9.15 9.03
N THR A 136 2.63 -9.99 8.94
CA THR A 136 1.82 -10.16 7.73
C THR A 136 1.18 -8.86 7.24
N GLN A 137 0.92 -7.91 8.16
CA GLN A 137 0.34 -6.60 7.85
C GLN A 137 1.29 -5.66 7.11
N TYR A 138 2.57 -5.98 7.01
CA TYR A 138 3.56 -5.15 6.32
C TYR A 138 4.04 -5.74 4.99
N ARG A 139 3.33 -6.77 4.49
CA ARG A 139 3.67 -7.39 3.21
C ARG A 139 3.44 -6.46 2.03
N SER A 140 4.24 -6.65 0.99
CA SER A 140 4.08 -5.94 -0.26
C SER A 140 2.86 -6.46 -1.04
N GLY A 141 1.97 -5.59 -1.48
CA GLY A 141 0.75 -5.99 -2.20
C GLY A 141 0.16 -4.91 -3.09
N ILE A 142 -0.40 -5.31 -4.22
CA ILE A 142 -1.17 -4.49 -5.15
C ILE A 142 -2.56 -5.09 -5.27
N TYR A 143 -3.59 -4.28 -5.00
CA TYR A 143 -4.98 -4.67 -5.03
C TYR A 143 -5.66 -3.97 -6.21
N THR A 144 -6.07 -4.77 -7.22
CA THR A 144 -6.49 -4.26 -8.53
C THR A 144 -8.00 -4.21 -8.67
N PHE A 145 -8.53 -3.09 -9.17
CA PHE A 145 -9.97 -2.85 -9.34
C PHE A 145 -10.45 -3.18 -10.76
N THR A 146 -9.52 -3.26 -11.72
CA THR A 146 -9.84 -3.59 -13.12
C THR A 146 -8.83 -4.57 -13.71
N PRO A 147 -9.21 -5.31 -14.78
CA PRO A 147 -8.27 -6.17 -15.51
C PRO A 147 -7.07 -5.41 -16.09
N GLU A 148 -7.26 -4.16 -16.50
CA GLU A 148 -6.20 -3.29 -17.02
C GLU A 148 -5.18 -2.96 -15.94
N GLN A 149 -5.63 -2.63 -14.72
CA GLN A 149 -4.75 -2.43 -13.57
C GLN A 149 -3.97 -3.72 -13.25
N ARG A 150 -4.62 -4.88 -13.25
CA ARG A 150 -3.94 -6.18 -13.02
C ARG A 150 -2.85 -6.41 -14.05
N LYS A 151 -3.16 -6.24 -15.34
CA LYS A 151 -2.19 -6.40 -16.43
C LYS A 151 -0.99 -5.46 -16.28
N ALA A 152 -1.24 -4.20 -15.97
CA ALA A 152 -0.18 -3.20 -15.74
C ALA A 152 0.67 -3.54 -14.51
N ALA A 153 0.04 -3.96 -13.40
CA ALA A 153 0.72 -4.36 -12.18
C ALA A 153 1.62 -5.59 -12.41
N GLU A 154 1.13 -6.64 -13.08
CA GLU A 154 1.90 -7.85 -13.40
C GLU A 154 3.09 -7.55 -14.32
N ALA A 155 2.87 -6.75 -15.36
CA ALA A 155 3.94 -6.32 -16.26
C ALA A 155 5.01 -5.51 -15.52
N SER A 156 4.60 -4.60 -14.65
CA SER A 156 5.50 -3.79 -13.86
C SER A 156 6.31 -4.61 -12.85
N LYS A 157 5.67 -5.61 -12.21
CA LYS A 157 6.34 -6.57 -11.32
C LYS A 157 7.45 -7.31 -12.04
N ALA A 158 7.17 -7.85 -13.23
CA ALA A 158 8.15 -8.59 -14.02
C ALA A 158 9.34 -7.71 -14.43
N MET A 159 9.09 -6.44 -14.81
CA MET A 159 10.15 -5.50 -15.15
C MET A 159 11.00 -5.15 -13.91
N TYR A 160 10.37 -4.85 -12.78
CA TYR A 160 11.09 -4.44 -11.58
C TYR A 160 11.86 -5.59 -10.93
N ASP A 161 11.31 -6.81 -10.93
CA ASP A 161 12.00 -8.02 -10.47
C ASP A 161 13.31 -8.27 -11.25
N LYS A 162 13.29 -8.03 -12.57
CA LYS A 162 14.49 -8.12 -13.40
C LYS A 162 15.55 -7.10 -12.99
N GLU A 163 15.18 -5.84 -12.74
CA GLU A 163 16.09 -4.78 -12.32
C GLU A 163 16.67 -5.05 -10.93
N LEU A 164 15.85 -5.54 -10.00
CA LEU A 164 16.28 -5.91 -8.65
C LEU A 164 17.28 -7.07 -8.69
N LYS A 165 16.97 -8.13 -9.42
CA LYS A 165 17.88 -9.29 -9.59
C LYS A 165 19.21 -8.92 -10.22
N ALA A 166 19.23 -7.99 -11.18
CA ALA A 166 20.45 -7.48 -11.78
C ALA A 166 21.35 -6.78 -10.75
N ARG A 167 20.78 -6.31 -9.64
CA ARG A 167 21.48 -5.66 -8.52
C ARG A 167 21.60 -6.57 -7.29
N ARG A 168 21.39 -7.87 -7.46
CA ARG A 168 21.55 -8.93 -6.45
C ARG A 168 20.54 -8.84 -5.27
N PHE A 169 19.38 -8.25 -5.50
CA PHE A 169 18.25 -8.39 -4.59
C PHE A 169 17.57 -9.74 -4.79
N ASP A 170 16.82 -10.17 -3.78
CA ASP A 170 15.96 -11.36 -3.86
C ASP A 170 14.78 -11.14 -4.81
N ALA A 171 14.02 -12.20 -5.07
CA ALA A 171 12.82 -12.13 -5.90
C ALA A 171 11.73 -11.28 -5.25
N VAL A 172 10.97 -10.57 -6.09
CA VAL A 172 9.83 -9.77 -5.65
C VAL A 172 8.73 -10.67 -5.07
N THR A 173 8.34 -10.40 -3.83
CA THR A 173 7.31 -11.14 -3.08
C THR A 173 5.93 -10.50 -3.14
N THR A 174 5.78 -9.37 -3.81
CA THR A 174 4.52 -8.61 -3.92
C THR A 174 3.38 -9.49 -4.41
N GLU A 175 2.28 -9.58 -3.64
CA GLU A 175 1.03 -10.17 -4.10
C GLU A 175 0.30 -9.21 -5.04
N ILE A 176 -0.32 -9.74 -6.10
CA ILE A 176 -1.21 -8.98 -6.99
C ILE A 176 -2.52 -9.74 -7.05
N VAL A 177 -3.55 -9.16 -6.45
CA VAL A 177 -4.87 -9.79 -6.32
C VAL A 177 -5.98 -8.79 -6.65
N ASP A 178 -7.18 -9.29 -6.98
CA ASP A 178 -8.34 -8.43 -7.13
C ASP A 178 -8.65 -7.74 -5.79
N ALA A 179 -9.07 -6.48 -5.85
CA ALA A 179 -9.28 -5.67 -4.66
C ALA A 179 -10.36 -6.31 -3.75
N PRO A 180 -9.98 -6.76 -2.55
CA PRO A 180 -10.93 -7.28 -1.58
C PRO A 180 -11.64 -6.12 -0.87
N ALA A 181 -12.50 -6.44 0.10
CA ALA A 181 -13.08 -5.43 0.97
C ALA A 181 -11.98 -4.60 1.66
N PHE A 182 -12.14 -3.28 1.61
CA PHE A 182 -11.25 -2.33 2.27
C PHE A 182 -11.94 -1.79 3.53
N TYR A 183 -11.30 -1.93 4.67
CA TYR A 183 -11.75 -1.42 5.95
C TYR A 183 -10.93 -0.20 6.33
N PHE A 184 -11.58 0.96 6.41
CA PHE A 184 -10.91 2.21 6.80
C PHE A 184 -10.35 2.10 8.20
N ALA A 185 -9.09 2.49 8.36
CA ALA A 185 -8.46 2.59 9.68
C ALA A 185 -9.02 3.75 10.49
N GLU A 186 -8.71 3.76 11.78
CA GLU A 186 -9.11 4.76 12.74
C GLU A 186 -8.71 6.18 12.32
N ASP A 187 -9.44 7.19 12.79
CA ASP A 187 -9.22 8.60 12.42
C ASP A 187 -7.77 9.06 12.64
N TYR A 188 -7.15 8.66 13.75
CA TYR A 188 -5.80 9.09 14.08
C TYR A 188 -4.72 8.53 13.14
N HIS A 189 -5.01 7.46 12.38
CA HIS A 189 -4.11 6.92 11.37
C HIS A 189 -4.17 7.69 10.04
N GLN A 190 -5.33 8.28 9.72
CA GLN A 190 -5.51 9.00 8.46
C GLN A 190 -4.58 10.21 8.41
N GLN A 191 -3.73 10.30 7.39
CA GLN A 191 -2.73 11.33 7.19
C GLN A 191 -1.84 11.56 8.44
N TYR A 192 -1.46 10.47 9.09
CA TYR A 192 -0.73 10.49 10.37
C TYR A 192 0.50 11.38 10.33
N LEU A 193 1.33 11.30 9.27
CA LEU A 193 2.57 12.09 9.18
C LEU A 193 2.34 13.58 8.87
N ALA A 194 1.16 13.98 8.41
CA ALA A 194 0.79 15.39 8.31
C ALA A 194 0.33 15.93 9.68
N LYS A 195 -0.39 15.12 10.45
CA LYS A 195 -0.82 15.43 11.82
C LYS A 195 0.37 15.37 12.81
N ASN A 196 1.38 14.53 12.55
CA ASN A 196 2.54 14.25 13.39
C ASN A 196 3.84 14.33 12.57
N PRO A 197 4.39 15.52 12.26
CA PRO A 197 5.55 15.65 11.37
C PRO A 197 6.81 14.93 11.84
N MET A 198 6.96 14.70 13.15
CA MET A 198 8.06 13.94 13.76
C MET A 198 7.70 12.46 13.99
N GLY A 199 6.58 12.00 13.43
CA GLY A 199 6.11 10.62 13.56
C GLY A 199 7.03 9.61 12.87
N TYR A 200 6.87 8.33 13.26
CA TYR A 200 7.65 7.24 12.68
C TYR A 200 7.38 7.09 11.18
N CYS A 201 8.46 7.02 10.41
CA CYS A 201 8.43 6.66 8.98
C CYS A 201 9.57 5.66 8.71
N GLY A 202 9.24 4.37 8.70
CA GLY A 202 10.19 3.29 8.39
C GLY A 202 10.28 2.95 6.90
N LEU A 203 9.63 3.73 6.04
CA LEU A 203 9.58 3.44 4.61
C LEU A 203 10.87 3.86 3.92
N GLY A 204 11.46 2.93 3.16
CA GLY A 204 12.66 3.18 2.37
C GLY A 204 12.74 2.24 1.17
N GLY A 205 13.02 2.81 -0.01
CA GLY A 205 13.17 2.05 -1.24
C GLY A 205 14.55 1.39 -1.36
N THR A 206 14.68 0.53 -2.36
CA THR A 206 15.93 -0.19 -2.69
C THR A 206 16.97 0.70 -3.37
N GLY A 207 16.62 1.92 -3.77
CA GLY A 207 17.44 2.78 -4.62
C GLY A 207 17.45 2.36 -6.10
N VAL A 208 16.68 1.33 -6.44
CA VAL A 208 16.53 0.86 -7.83
C VAL A 208 15.37 1.59 -8.48
N SER A 209 15.61 2.21 -9.64
CA SER A 209 14.53 2.84 -10.41
C SER A 209 13.70 1.82 -11.14
N CYS A 210 12.37 2.01 -11.10
CA CYS A 210 11.42 1.21 -11.88
C CYS A 210 11.33 1.77 -13.31
N PRO A 211 11.53 0.95 -14.37
CA PRO A 211 11.58 1.43 -15.75
C PRO A 211 10.22 1.75 -16.37
N ILE A 212 9.13 1.75 -15.60
CA ILE A 212 7.77 2.09 -16.10
C ILE A 212 7.75 3.49 -16.70
N GLY A 213 7.14 3.62 -17.88
CA GLY A 213 6.99 4.90 -18.58
C GLY A 213 8.24 5.43 -19.26
N ILE A 214 9.33 4.66 -19.28
CA ILE A 214 10.53 4.99 -20.05
C ILE A 214 10.42 4.30 -21.42
N PRO A 215 10.48 5.04 -22.53
CA PRO A 215 10.50 4.42 -23.86
C PRO A 215 11.66 3.43 -23.99
N ALA A 216 11.39 2.27 -24.63
CA ALA A 216 12.41 1.28 -24.89
C ALA A 216 13.56 1.92 -25.69
N GLY A 217 14.78 1.91 -25.15
CA GLY A 217 15.97 2.47 -25.78
C GLY A 217 16.65 3.65 -25.04
N VAL A 218 16.05 4.21 -24.02
CA VAL A 218 16.69 5.24 -23.18
C VAL A 218 17.49 4.58 -22.06
N LYS A 219 18.82 4.62 -22.15
CA LYS A 219 19.69 4.18 -21.03
C LYS A 219 19.56 5.20 -19.89
N GLN A 220 19.21 4.74 -18.69
CA GLN A 220 19.29 5.57 -17.49
C GLN A 220 20.77 5.85 -17.20
N THR A 221 21.16 7.11 -17.26
CA THR A 221 22.42 7.56 -16.67
C THR A 221 22.26 7.51 -15.16
N ALA A 222 23.06 6.67 -14.49
CA ALA A 222 23.13 6.66 -13.04
C ALA A 222 23.53 8.07 -12.57
N GLN A 223 22.66 8.69 -11.79
CA GLN A 223 23.06 9.87 -11.03
C GLN A 223 23.94 9.37 -9.86
N ALA A 224 25.19 9.84 -9.88
CA ALA A 224 26.20 9.58 -8.84
C ALA A 224 25.85 10.38 -7.56
#